data_d77fdcb9ccf177c71b8449c23c92cca1
#
_entry.id   d77fdcb9ccf177c71b8449c23c92cca1
#
_cell.length_a   1.000
_cell.length_b   1.000
_cell.length_c   1.000
_cell.angle_alpha   90.00
_cell.angle_beta   90.00
_cell.angle_gamma   90.00
#
_symmetry.space_group_name_H-M   'P 1'
#
loop_
_entity.id
_entity.type
_entity.pdbx_description
1 polymer ?
#
loop_
_entity_poly.entity_id
_entity_poly.type
_entity_poly.pdbx_seq_one_letter_code
_entity_poly.pdbx_strand_id
1 'polypeptide(L)'
;LSKPTIAAVNGVAFAGGWMISQACDLCVASDTAKFAITEVKVGRGSPWAAPLIHMIPQRIFMEIVLTGKPISAQRAYEIGLVNRIAEPAALMDTALELAREVLEGAPLSVAAARETVMLSTEMGRAAAIDAGYEAHVTAYTSEDAQEGPLAFSQKRKPEWKGR
;
A
#
# COMPACT_ATOMS: atom_id res chain seq x y z
N LEU A 1 8.37 -7.17 6.41
CA LEU A 1 8.12 -6.23 7.50
C LEU A 1 6.76 -6.54 8.13
N SER A 2 6.66 -6.49 9.46
CA SER A 2 5.42 -6.77 10.21
C SER A 2 4.52 -5.52 10.34
N LYS A 3 5.03 -4.35 9.99
CA LYS A 3 4.30 -3.08 10.06
C LYS A 3 4.01 -2.54 8.67
N PRO A 4 2.89 -1.82 8.48
CA PRO A 4 2.62 -1.10 7.25
C PRO A 4 3.76 -0.15 6.88
N THR A 5 4.00 -0.02 5.58
CA THR A 5 5.05 0.81 4.99
C THR A 5 4.45 1.83 4.03
N ILE A 6 4.98 3.04 4.02
CA ILE A 6 4.53 4.13 3.15
C ILE A 6 5.71 4.62 2.33
N ALA A 7 5.60 4.56 1.01
CA ALA A 7 6.55 5.23 0.12
C ALA A 7 6.21 6.72 0.04
N ALA A 8 7.20 7.60 0.29
CA ALA A 8 7.12 9.03 0.03
C ALA A 8 7.98 9.36 -1.19
N VAL A 9 7.38 9.40 -2.38
CA VAL A 9 8.09 9.52 -3.65
C VAL A 9 8.26 11.00 -3.98
N ASN A 10 9.47 11.52 -3.78
CA ASN A 10 9.80 12.94 -3.93
C ASN A 10 10.21 13.37 -5.35
N GLY A 11 10.29 12.44 -6.30
CA GLY A 11 10.76 12.76 -7.65
C GLY A 11 10.69 11.57 -8.61
N VAL A 12 11.77 11.29 -9.30
CA VAL A 12 11.83 10.21 -10.30
C VAL A 12 11.93 8.84 -9.63
N ALA A 13 10.92 8.01 -9.85
CA ALA A 13 10.86 6.62 -9.43
C ALA A 13 10.89 5.70 -10.66
N PHE A 14 12.07 5.54 -11.28
CA PHE A 14 12.27 4.68 -12.44
C PHE A 14 12.92 3.36 -12.02
N ALA A 15 12.60 2.27 -12.74
CA ALA A 15 13.22 0.97 -12.54
C ALA A 15 13.24 0.58 -11.04
N GLY A 16 14.41 0.43 -10.42
CA GLY A 16 14.56 0.11 -9.00
C GLY A 16 13.85 1.09 -8.04
N GLY A 17 13.73 2.37 -8.41
CA GLY A 17 12.94 3.35 -7.64
C GLY A 17 11.46 3.01 -7.60
N TRP A 18 10.89 2.58 -8.73
CA TRP A 18 9.52 2.07 -8.77
C TRP A 18 9.41 0.75 -8.00
N MET A 19 10.35 -0.17 -8.19
CA MET A 19 10.38 -1.45 -7.47
C MET A 19 10.30 -1.25 -5.95
N ILE A 20 11.05 -0.30 -5.39
CA ILE A 20 11.03 0.02 -3.96
C ILE A 20 9.67 0.60 -3.55
N SER A 21 9.14 1.56 -4.33
CA SER A 21 7.85 2.19 -4.00
C SER A 21 6.67 1.22 -4.06
N GLN A 22 6.66 0.30 -5.04
CA GLN A 22 5.61 -0.73 -5.13
C GLN A 22 5.73 -1.82 -4.05
N ALA A 23 6.92 -2.02 -3.47
CA ALA A 23 7.10 -2.95 -2.36
C ALA A 23 6.58 -2.39 -1.03
N CYS A 24 6.25 -1.11 -0.97
CA CYS A 24 5.54 -0.50 0.14
C CYS A 24 4.03 -0.75 0.03
N ASP A 25 3.34 -0.74 1.16
CA ASP A 25 1.89 -1.00 1.22
C ASP A 25 1.06 0.20 0.73
N LEU A 26 1.57 1.40 0.95
CA LEU A 26 0.93 2.67 0.57
C LEU A 26 1.96 3.59 -0.10
N CYS A 27 1.46 4.53 -0.91
CA CYS A 27 2.31 5.47 -1.63
C CYS A 27 1.73 6.88 -1.60
N VAL A 28 2.56 7.84 -1.20
CA VAL A 28 2.32 9.28 -1.38
C VAL A 28 3.38 9.81 -2.34
N ALA A 29 2.99 10.57 -3.34
CA ALA A 29 3.91 11.11 -4.33
C ALA A 29 3.88 12.64 -4.36
N SER A 30 5.04 13.25 -4.61
CA SER A 30 5.07 14.63 -5.04
C SER A 30 4.33 14.79 -6.38
N ASP A 31 3.65 15.89 -6.60
CA ASP A 31 2.99 16.24 -7.87
C ASP A 31 3.95 16.26 -9.06
N THR A 32 5.25 16.52 -8.79
CA THR A 32 6.33 16.49 -9.78
C THR A 32 6.92 15.11 -10.02
N ALA A 33 6.53 14.10 -9.23
CA ALA A 33 7.06 12.75 -9.35
C ALA A 33 6.68 12.08 -10.68
N LYS A 34 7.55 11.21 -11.14
CA LYS A 34 7.36 10.43 -12.37
C LYS A 34 7.72 8.97 -12.12
N PHE A 35 6.95 8.07 -12.69
CA PHE A 35 7.13 6.63 -12.58
C PHE A 35 7.38 6.02 -13.96
N ALA A 36 8.36 5.12 -14.10
CA ALA A 36 8.59 4.39 -15.34
C ALA A 36 9.26 3.03 -15.10
N ILE A 37 8.92 2.06 -15.96
CA ILE A 37 9.60 0.78 -16.08
C ILE A 37 10.41 0.84 -17.38
N THR A 38 11.65 1.29 -17.27
CA THR A 38 12.48 1.67 -18.42
C THR A 38 13.34 0.56 -18.97
N GLU A 39 13.38 -0.60 -18.34
CA GLU A 39 14.25 -1.73 -18.65
C GLU A 39 14.11 -2.22 -20.10
N VAL A 40 12.90 -2.20 -20.65
CA VAL A 40 12.64 -2.58 -22.03
C VAL A 40 13.44 -1.75 -23.04
N LYS A 41 13.73 -0.48 -22.72
CA LYS A 41 14.48 0.41 -23.61
C LYS A 41 15.99 0.12 -23.69
N VAL A 42 16.50 -0.67 -22.73
CA VAL A 42 17.90 -1.06 -22.66
C VAL A 42 18.08 -2.58 -22.77
N GLY A 43 17.06 -3.28 -23.27
CA GLY A 43 17.09 -4.73 -23.48
C GLY A 43 17.16 -5.54 -22.19
N ARG A 44 16.62 -4.99 -21.08
CA ARG A 44 16.56 -5.67 -19.79
C ARG A 44 15.12 -6.05 -19.45
N GLY A 45 14.98 -7.05 -18.56
CA GLY A 45 13.68 -7.47 -18.03
C GLY A 45 13.34 -6.78 -16.70
N SER A 46 12.05 -6.70 -16.43
CA SER A 46 11.50 -6.18 -15.17
C SER A 46 10.55 -7.17 -14.49
N PRO A 47 11.00 -8.41 -14.18
CA PRO A 47 10.14 -9.43 -13.56
C PRO A 47 9.59 -8.99 -12.20
N TRP A 48 10.28 -8.10 -11.50
CA TRP A 48 9.85 -7.47 -10.26
C TRP A 48 8.53 -6.68 -10.40
N ALA A 49 8.17 -6.30 -11.62
CA ALA A 49 6.94 -5.54 -11.90
C ALA A 49 5.68 -6.43 -11.94
N ALA A 50 5.81 -7.76 -11.92
CA ALA A 50 4.68 -8.68 -12.02
C ALA A 50 3.54 -8.39 -11.02
N PRO A 51 3.78 -8.04 -9.74
CA PRO A 51 2.70 -7.72 -8.80
C PRO A 51 1.82 -6.53 -9.19
N LEU A 52 2.28 -5.65 -10.10
CA LEU A 52 1.47 -4.51 -10.57
C LEU A 52 0.15 -4.92 -11.25
N ILE A 53 0.04 -6.17 -11.72
CA ILE A 53 -1.22 -6.69 -12.29
C ILE A 53 -2.37 -6.70 -11.27
N HIS A 54 -2.04 -6.74 -9.97
CA HIS A 54 -3.00 -6.67 -8.88
C HIS A 54 -3.26 -5.24 -8.37
N MET A 55 -2.43 -4.27 -8.81
CA MET A 55 -2.48 -2.88 -8.34
C MET A 55 -3.15 -1.94 -9.35
N ILE A 56 -2.96 -2.20 -10.65
CA ILE A 56 -3.44 -1.32 -11.72
C ILE A 56 -4.09 -2.12 -12.85
N PRO A 57 -4.97 -1.51 -13.66
CA PRO A 57 -5.62 -2.20 -14.77
C PRO A 57 -4.62 -2.79 -15.78
N GLN A 58 -4.82 -4.04 -16.18
CA GLN A 58 -3.90 -4.80 -17.04
C GLN A 58 -3.46 -4.05 -18.30
N ARG A 59 -4.38 -3.36 -18.99
CA ARG A 59 -4.02 -2.63 -20.23
C ARG A 59 -3.10 -1.45 -19.97
N ILE A 60 -3.25 -0.78 -18.83
CA ILE A 60 -2.38 0.32 -18.42
C ILE A 60 -1.01 -0.24 -18.04
N PHE A 61 -0.98 -1.35 -17.30
CA PHE A 61 0.29 -2.02 -16.97
C PHE A 61 1.02 -2.45 -18.25
N MET A 62 0.33 -3.07 -19.23
CA MET A 62 0.92 -3.43 -20.52
C MET A 62 1.50 -2.23 -21.26
N GLU A 63 0.79 -1.11 -21.32
CA GLU A 63 1.30 0.10 -21.97
C GLU A 63 2.61 0.57 -21.31
N ILE A 64 2.65 0.61 -19.97
CA ILE A 64 3.83 1.04 -19.21
C ILE A 64 5.03 0.12 -19.48
N VAL A 65 4.88 -1.19 -19.36
CA VAL A 65 6.02 -2.11 -19.50
C VAL A 65 6.48 -2.27 -20.95
N LEU A 66 5.59 -2.18 -21.92
CA LEU A 66 5.95 -2.33 -23.33
C LEU A 66 6.54 -1.07 -23.94
N THR A 67 6.12 0.09 -23.46
CA THR A 67 6.60 1.37 -23.99
C THR A 67 7.79 1.94 -23.24
N GLY A 68 7.92 1.62 -21.94
CA GLY A 68 8.89 2.21 -21.04
C GLY A 68 8.75 3.74 -20.93
N LYS A 69 7.55 4.28 -21.23
CA LYS A 69 7.26 5.72 -21.13
C LYS A 69 6.94 6.09 -19.68
N PRO A 70 7.44 7.24 -19.18
CA PRO A 70 7.06 7.74 -17.88
C PRO A 70 5.58 8.13 -17.80
N ILE A 71 4.97 7.87 -16.65
CA ILE A 71 3.68 8.45 -16.24
C ILE A 71 3.90 9.48 -15.14
N SER A 72 3.03 10.49 -15.07
CA SER A 72 3.04 11.52 -14.03
C SER A 72 2.49 10.98 -12.71
N ALA A 73 2.76 11.68 -11.60
CA ALA A 73 2.14 11.41 -10.30
C ALA A 73 0.60 11.47 -10.39
N GLN A 74 0.05 12.43 -11.13
CA GLN A 74 -1.40 12.55 -11.36
C GLN A 74 -1.95 11.28 -12.03
N ARG A 75 -1.29 10.79 -13.09
CA ARG A 75 -1.71 9.55 -13.76
C ARG A 75 -1.59 8.34 -12.84
N ALA A 76 -0.52 8.28 -12.05
CA ALA A 76 -0.32 7.20 -11.07
C ALA A 76 -1.43 7.17 -10.00
N TYR A 77 -1.89 8.35 -9.57
CA TYR A 77 -3.03 8.49 -8.66
C TYR A 77 -4.35 8.04 -9.32
N GLU A 78 -4.63 8.48 -10.53
CA GLU A 78 -5.85 8.13 -11.28
C GLU A 78 -6.03 6.62 -11.51
N ILE A 79 -4.92 5.90 -11.67
CA ILE A 79 -4.93 4.45 -11.88
C ILE A 79 -4.83 3.62 -10.59
N GLY A 80 -4.75 4.27 -9.43
CA GLY A 80 -4.69 3.62 -8.12
C GLY A 80 -3.29 3.18 -7.65
N LEU A 81 -2.22 3.56 -8.36
CA LEU A 81 -0.85 3.26 -7.95
C LEU A 81 -0.38 4.13 -6.77
N VAL A 82 -0.90 5.35 -6.66
CA VAL A 82 -0.56 6.33 -5.63
C VAL A 82 -1.81 6.67 -4.83
N ASN A 83 -1.72 6.68 -3.50
CA ASN A 83 -2.84 6.97 -2.61
C ASN A 83 -3.12 8.47 -2.48
N ARG A 84 -2.07 9.29 -2.48
CA ARG A 84 -2.16 10.76 -2.33
C ARG A 84 -1.10 11.47 -3.12
N ILE A 85 -1.42 12.67 -3.57
CA ILE A 85 -0.47 13.60 -4.19
C ILE A 85 -0.30 14.79 -3.25
N ALA A 86 0.92 15.30 -3.15
CA ALA A 86 1.26 16.49 -2.37
C ALA A 86 2.22 17.38 -3.14
N GLU A 87 2.23 18.67 -2.83
CA GLU A 87 3.33 19.55 -3.24
C GLU A 87 4.65 19.06 -2.63
N PRO A 88 5.80 19.31 -3.26
CA PRO A 88 7.10 18.81 -2.80
C PRO A 88 7.40 19.12 -1.32
N ALA A 89 7.07 20.34 -0.87
CA ALA A 89 7.29 20.76 0.51
C ALA A 89 6.37 20.08 1.52
N ALA A 90 5.18 19.63 1.11
CA ALA A 90 4.19 18.96 1.96
C ALA A 90 4.25 17.43 1.92
N LEU A 91 5.12 16.83 1.10
CA LEU A 91 5.17 15.39 0.86
C LEU A 91 5.29 14.58 2.15
N MET A 92 6.24 14.92 3.01
CA MET A 92 6.47 14.18 4.25
C MET A 92 5.34 14.37 5.25
N ASP A 93 4.78 15.57 5.35
CA ASP A 93 3.64 15.84 6.23
C ASP A 93 2.41 15.03 5.81
N THR A 94 2.14 14.96 4.49
CA THR A 94 1.05 14.15 3.91
C THR A 94 1.27 12.65 4.16
N ALA A 95 2.52 12.17 4.05
CA ALA A 95 2.83 10.77 4.34
C ALA A 95 2.68 10.45 5.84
N LEU A 96 3.10 11.36 6.71
CA LEU A 96 2.93 11.22 8.16
C LEU A 96 1.45 11.34 8.59
N GLU A 97 0.65 12.14 7.91
CA GLU A 97 -0.79 12.18 8.12
C GLU A 97 -1.44 10.83 7.80
N LEU A 98 -1.12 10.24 6.64
CA LEU A 98 -1.57 8.90 6.28
C LEU A 98 -1.12 7.84 7.31
N ALA A 99 0.10 7.96 7.84
CA ALA A 99 0.60 7.07 8.89
C ALA A 99 -0.22 7.24 10.19
N ARG A 100 -0.58 8.46 10.57
CA ARG A 100 -1.42 8.72 11.76
C ARG A 100 -2.82 8.12 11.60
N GLU A 101 -3.42 8.19 10.41
CA GLU A 101 -4.70 7.53 10.12
C GLU A 101 -4.61 6.01 10.28
N VAL A 102 -3.52 5.39 9.83
CA VAL A 102 -3.28 3.95 10.06
C VAL A 102 -3.17 3.63 11.55
N LEU A 103 -2.55 4.53 12.34
CA LEU A 103 -2.40 4.37 13.79
C LEU A 103 -3.71 4.56 14.59
N GLU A 104 -4.77 5.06 13.96
CA GLU A 104 -6.11 5.10 14.59
C GLU A 104 -6.72 3.68 14.71
N GLY A 105 -6.26 2.73 13.92
CA GLY A 105 -6.68 1.34 13.99
C GLY A 105 -5.93 0.53 15.05
N ALA A 106 -6.58 -0.53 15.57
CA ALA A 106 -5.95 -1.48 16.48
C ALA A 106 -4.76 -2.17 15.79
N PRO A 107 -3.55 -2.16 16.39
CA PRO A 107 -2.32 -2.60 15.72
C PRO A 107 -2.37 -4.03 15.17
N LEU A 108 -2.94 -4.97 15.93
CA LEU A 108 -3.06 -6.36 15.50
C LEU A 108 -4.06 -6.51 14.36
N SER A 109 -5.15 -5.75 14.36
CA SER A 109 -6.13 -5.74 13.27
C SER A 109 -5.53 -5.12 11.99
N VAL A 110 -4.75 -4.06 12.10
CA VAL A 110 -4.03 -3.47 10.96
C VAL A 110 -3.04 -4.46 10.36
N ALA A 111 -2.27 -5.16 11.18
CA ALA A 111 -1.33 -6.18 10.72
C ALA A 111 -2.06 -7.34 10.02
N ALA A 112 -3.13 -7.86 10.61
CA ALA A 112 -3.93 -8.95 10.03
C ALA A 112 -4.62 -8.53 8.72
N ALA A 113 -5.16 -7.32 8.65
CA ALA A 113 -5.77 -6.78 7.43
C ALA A 113 -4.73 -6.68 6.30
N ARG A 114 -3.53 -6.18 6.59
CA ARG A 114 -2.42 -6.14 5.64
C ARG A 114 -2.06 -7.54 5.13
N GLU A 115 -1.91 -8.49 6.02
CA GLU A 115 -1.61 -9.89 5.68
C GLU A 115 -2.70 -10.50 4.80
N THR A 116 -3.97 -10.28 5.12
CA THR A 116 -5.11 -10.73 4.31
C THR A 116 -5.05 -10.19 2.88
N VAL A 117 -4.70 -8.92 2.70
CA VAL A 117 -4.54 -8.34 1.35
C VAL A 117 -3.41 -9.04 0.59
N MET A 118 -2.26 -9.27 1.22
CA MET A 118 -1.13 -9.97 0.58
C MET A 118 -1.49 -11.41 0.20
N LEU A 119 -2.09 -12.17 1.10
CA LEU A 119 -2.55 -13.54 0.83
C LEU A 119 -3.57 -13.60 -0.31
N SER A 120 -4.44 -12.60 -0.43
CA SER A 120 -5.46 -12.55 -1.49
C SER A 120 -4.89 -12.40 -2.90
N THR A 121 -3.65 -11.95 -3.04
CA THR A 121 -2.96 -11.87 -4.34
C THR A 121 -2.35 -13.20 -4.78
N GLU A 122 -2.20 -14.16 -3.86
CA GLU A 122 -1.54 -15.45 -4.10
C GLU A 122 -2.52 -16.63 -4.13
N MET A 123 -3.77 -16.43 -3.68
CA MET A 123 -4.75 -17.48 -3.47
C MET A 123 -6.04 -17.23 -4.26
N GLY A 124 -6.79 -18.33 -4.51
CA GLY A 124 -8.19 -18.19 -4.96
C GLY A 124 -9.08 -17.64 -3.86
N ARG A 125 -10.18 -16.96 -4.24
CA ARG A 125 -11.06 -16.20 -3.34
C ARG A 125 -11.46 -16.94 -2.05
N ALA A 126 -11.88 -18.21 -2.15
CA ALA A 126 -12.32 -18.97 -0.98
C ALA A 126 -11.15 -19.22 0.01
N ALA A 127 -10.01 -19.70 -0.50
CA ALA A 127 -8.82 -19.93 0.29
C ALA A 127 -8.29 -18.63 0.93
N ALA A 128 -8.36 -17.51 0.21
CA ALA A 128 -7.95 -16.20 0.75
C ALA A 128 -8.84 -15.74 1.91
N ILE A 129 -10.15 -16.03 1.86
CA ILE A 129 -11.08 -15.73 2.96
C ILE A 129 -10.71 -16.56 4.19
N ASP A 130 -10.49 -17.87 4.01
CA ASP A 130 -10.15 -18.77 5.12
C ASP A 130 -8.82 -18.38 5.76
N ALA A 131 -7.77 -18.14 4.94
CA ALA A 131 -6.48 -17.64 5.41
C ALA A 131 -6.58 -16.26 6.09
N GLY A 132 -7.47 -15.39 5.61
CA GLY A 132 -7.77 -14.10 6.24
C GLY A 132 -8.37 -14.26 7.64
N TYR A 133 -9.28 -15.21 7.83
CA TYR A 133 -9.80 -15.51 9.18
C TYR A 133 -8.69 -16.00 10.11
N GLU A 134 -7.81 -16.88 9.66
CA GLU A 134 -6.65 -17.36 10.43
C GLU A 134 -5.72 -16.21 10.82
N ALA A 135 -5.40 -15.31 9.88
CA ALA A 135 -4.57 -14.14 10.15
C ALA A 135 -5.17 -13.21 11.22
N HIS A 136 -6.52 -13.16 11.34
CA HIS A 136 -7.21 -12.32 12.32
C HIS A 136 -7.40 -12.97 13.69
N VAL A 137 -7.08 -14.25 13.90
CA VAL A 137 -7.30 -14.94 15.18
C VAL A 137 -6.67 -14.17 16.36
N THR A 138 -5.40 -13.77 16.22
CA THR A 138 -4.70 -13.01 17.26
C THR A 138 -5.37 -11.68 17.56
N ALA A 139 -5.85 -10.97 16.53
CA ALA A 139 -6.57 -9.72 16.70
C ALA A 139 -7.88 -9.92 17.46
N TYR A 140 -8.67 -10.93 17.10
CA TYR A 140 -9.97 -11.22 17.75
C TYR A 140 -9.86 -11.69 19.21
N THR A 141 -8.73 -12.26 19.60
CA THR A 141 -8.47 -12.73 20.96
C THR A 141 -7.71 -11.73 21.83
N SER A 142 -7.38 -10.56 21.29
CA SER A 142 -6.59 -9.51 21.95
C SER A 142 -7.41 -8.67 22.96
N GLU A 143 -6.70 -7.95 23.82
CA GLU A 143 -7.33 -6.91 24.68
C GLU A 143 -7.99 -5.82 23.83
N ASP A 144 -7.39 -5.47 22.67
CA ASP A 144 -7.91 -4.46 21.77
C ASP A 144 -9.26 -4.86 21.14
N ALA A 145 -9.55 -6.15 21.00
CA ALA A 145 -10.85 -6.64 20.55
C ALA A 145 -11.98 -6.34 21.54
N GLN A 146 -11.67 -6.15 22.81
CA GLN A 146 -12.63 -5.74 23.84
C GLN A 146 -12.68 -4.20 23.96
N GLU A 147 -11.53 -3.54 23.88
CA GLU A 147 -11.42 -2.08 23.99
C GLU A 147 -12.19 -1.37 22.88
N GLY A 148 -12.10 -1.82 21.64
CA GLY A 148 -12.75 -1.17 20.50
C GLY A 148 -14.26 -1.00 20.69
N PRO A 149 -15.04 -2.09 20.87
CA PRO A 149 -16.48 -2.02 21.14
C PRO A 149 -16.84 -1.22 22.39
N LEU A 150 -16.02 -1.32 23.46
CA LEU A 150 -16.23 -0.58 24.69
C LEU A 150 -16.08 0.92 24.48
N ALA A 151 -14.98 1.35 23.88
CA ALA A 151 -14.72 2.75 23.55
C ALA A 151 -15.82 3.33 22.65
N PHE A 152 -16.27 2.57 21.64
CA PHE A 152 -17.36 2.94 20.76
C PHE A 152 -18.67 3.16 21.54
N SER A 153 -19.04 2.24 22.44
CA SER A 153 -20.25 2.35 23.26
C SER A 153 -20.20 3.55 24.20
N GLN A 154 -19.02 3.88 24.69
CA GLN A 154 -18.74 5.01 25.58
C GLN A 154 -18.51 6.34 24.83
N LYS A 155 -18.52 6.34 23.50
CA LYS A 155 -18.26 7.54 22.65
C LYS A 155 -16.92 8.21 22.95
N ARG A 156 -15.89 7.44 23.29
CA ARG A 156 -14.52 7.89 23.50
C ARG A 156 -13.57 7.30 22.47
N LYS A 157 -12.37 7.87 22.37
CA LYS A 157 -11.30 7.26 21.58
C LYS A 157 -10.81 5.98 22.26
N PRO A 158 -10.51 4.91 21.46
CA PRO A 158 -9.92 3.70 22.00
C PRO A 158 -8.46 3.91 22.41
N GLU A 159 -8.00 3.12 23.37
CA GLU A 159 -6.60 3.07 23.80
C GLU A 159 -5.98 1.72 23.46
N TRP A 160 -5.41 1.63 22.26
CA TRP A 160 -4.85 0.39 21.75
C TRP A 160 -3.59 -0.03 22.50
N LYS A 161 -3.46 -1.32 22.80
CA LYS A 161 -2.32 -1.91 23.52
C LYS A 161 -1.50 -2.87 22.67
N GLY A 162 -2.05 -3.34 21.56
CA GLY A 162 -1.38 -4.25 20.63
C GLY A 162 -1.15 -5.65 21.20
N ARG A 163 -1.99 -6.12 22.10
CA ARG A 163 -1.88 -7.43 22.76
C ARG A 163 -3.24 -8.00 23.13
#